data_e25da8ead65945f7e726729d0524c07c
#
_entry.id   e25da8ead65945f7e726729d0524c07c
#
_cell.length_a   1.000
_cell.length_b   1.000
_cell.length_c   1.000
_cell.angle_alpha   90.00
_cell.angle_beta   90.00
_cell.angle_gamma   90.00
#
_symmetry.space_group_name_H-M   'P 1'
#
loop_
_entity.id
_entity.type
_entity.pdbx_description
1 polymer ?
#
loop_
_entity_poly.entity_id
_entity_poly.type
_entity_poly.pdbx_seq_one_letter_code
_entity_poly.pdbx_strand_id
1 'polypeptide(L)'
;MIVLRALLLINRESRQGEAKAQAALDVLGDLEVDVVLGRFEQPDDAPAEIDAHAAEVDVIVLGGGDGTINLASAAVMRAERPMAVLPLGTANDFARTLLIPTVLEAACRNVVEGVSHRVDLGQCNDVYFVNVASIGLAVRACEYRSDAAKKWFGSFGYASNVFSAYRDTEPFEAEIRRGDEVHRLRSIQIAIGNGRYFGGGLAVSSDAALDDGRLDLYSLEPASFGQLVGMLPSLVRGPDKYVQGVQMFEGTTFHVDTGRPMPINTDGELLTETPATFRVLPRALEVKVPREYIERYGRDDAA
;
A
#
# COMPACT_ATOMS: atom_id res chain seq x y z
N MET A 1 12.05 34.68 2.51
CA MET A 1 12.03 33.21 2.41
C MET A 1 10.59 32.80 2.18
N ILE A 2 10.33 31.92 1.24
CA ILE A 2 8.98 31.34 1.08
C ILE A 2 8.90 30.28 2.18
N VAL A 3 7.97 30.46 3.13
CA VAL A 3 7.69 29.51 4.19
C VAL A 3 6.85 28.38 3.59
N LEU A 4 7.28 27.11 3.74
CA LEU A 4 6.53 25.95 3.28
C LEU A 4 5.22 25.85 4.08
N ARG A 5 4.07 25.81 3.40
CA ARG A 5 2.78 25.63 4.04
C ARG A 5 2.27 24.22 3.88
N ALA A 6 1.98 23.53 4.98
CA ALA A 6 1.63 22.11 5.01
C ALA A 6 0.25 21.87 5.62
N LEU A 7 -0.59 21.07 4.96
CA LEU A 7 -1.79 20.49 5.58
C LEU A 7 -1.38 19.25 6.36
N LEU A 8 -1.51 19.24 7.67
CA LEU A 8 -1.21 18.08 8.51
C LEU A 8 -2.52 17.34 8.86
N LEU A 9 -2.62 16.09 8.39
CA LEU A 9 -3.70 15.15 8.72
C LEU A 9 -3.12 14.01 9.55
N ILE A 10 -3.44 13.98 10.84
CA ILE A 10 -2.96 12.97 11.77
C ILE A 10 -4.11 12.59 12.71
N ASN A 11 -4.40 11.28 12.85
CA ASN A 11 -5.49 10.82 13.71
C ASN A 11 -5.13 11.02 15.19
N ARG A 12 -5.73 12.03 15.82
CA ARG A 12 -5.53 12.41 17.22
C ARG A 12 -6.30 11.52 18.20
N GLU A 13 -7.37 10.89 17.76
CA GLU A 13 -8.22 10.02 18.57
C GLU A 13 -7.59 8.63 18.82
N SER A 14 -6.55 8.28 18.06
CA SER A 14 -5.82 7.04 18.32
C SER A 14 -5.10 7.08 19.67
N ARG A 15 -4.88 5.92 20.31
CA ARG A 15 -4.30 5.77 21.66
C ARG A 15 -3.00 6.58 21.92
N GLN A 16 -2.27 6.94 20.88
CA GLN A 16 -1.06 7.78 20.92
C GLN A 16 -1.14 8.95 19.93
N GLY A 17 -2.30 9.17 19.32
CA GLY A 17 -2.47 10.09 18.21
C GLY A 17 -2.22 11.53 18.62
N GLU A 18 -2.76 11.97 19.75
CA GLU A 18 -2.58 13.34 20.23
C GLU A 18 -1.11 13.65 20.55
N ALA A 19 -0.42 12.74 21.24
CA ALA A 19 1.00 12.92 21.56
C ALA A 19 1.88 12.94 20.29
N LYS A 20 1.58 12.09 19.31
CA LYS A 20 2.29 12.05 18.03
C LYS A 20 1.98 13.30 17.18
N ALA A 21 0.73 13.78 17.20
CA ALA A 21 0.36 14.99 16.50
C ALA A 21 1.08 16.21 17.09
N GLN A 22 1.13 16.33 18.43
CA GLN A 22 1.86 17.41 19.07
C GLN A 22 3.35 17.36 18.77
N ALA A 23 3.97 16.16 18.87
CA ALA A 23 5.39 16.00 18.53
C ALA A 23 5.68 16.32 17.04
N ALA A 24 4.78 15.99 16.12
CA ALA A 24 4.93 16.37 14.72
C ALA A 24 4.83 17.90 14.53
N LEU A 25 3.87 18.54 15.21
CA LEU A 25 3.71 20.00 15.17
C LEU A 25 4.94 20.72 15.72
N ASP A 26 5.50 20.24 16.83
CA ASP A 26 6.70 20.81 17.43
C ASP A 26 7.90 20.74 16.47
N VAL A 27 8.13 19.56 15.87
CA VAL A 27 9.26 19.37 14.93
C VAL A 27 9.04 20.17 13.64
N LEU A 28 7.82 20.20 13.06
CA LEU A 28 7.53 20.98 11.87
C LEU A 28 7.65 22.48 12.14
N GLY A 29 7.25 22.93 13.35
CA GLY A 29 7.45 24.31 13.79
C GLY A 29 8.93 24.69 13.89
N ASP A 30 9.77 23.83 14.46
CA ASP A 30 11.23 24.01 14.52
C ASP A 30 11.88 24.06 13.12
N LEU A 31 11.23 23.43 12.13
CA LEU A 31 11.64 23.46 10.73
C LEU A 31 11.03 24.64 9.94
N GLU A 32 10.42 25.61 10.63
CA GLU A 32 9.79 26.79 10.05
C GLU A 32 8.68 26.48 9.03
N VAL A 33 7.92 25.39 9.23
CA VAL A 33 6.76 25.01 8.40
C VAL A 33 5.50 25.67 8.95
N ASP A 34 4.74 26.38 8.09
CA ASP A 34 3.40 26.89 8.43
C ASP A 34 2.38 25.74 8.32
N VAL A 35 1.89 25.26 9.48
CA VAL A 35 1.04 24.06 9.54
C VAL A 35 -0.43 24.45 9.64
N VAL A 36 -1.20 24.03 8.65
CA VAL A 36 -2.67 23.95 8.70
C VAL A 36 -3.03 22.59 9.28
N LEU A 37 -3.60 22.54 10.47
CA LEU A 37 -4.04 21.30 11.09
C LEU A 37 -5.47 20.98 10.63
N GLY A 38 -5.62 19.92 9.82
CA GLY A 38 -6.92 19.45 9.38
C GLY A 38 -7.66 18.65 10.46
N ARG A 39 -8.98 18.58 10.35
CA ARG A 39 -9.83 17.71 11.18
C ARG A 39 -9.70 16.30 10.68
N PHE A 40 -9.15 15.43 11.51
CA PHE A 40 -8.87 14.05 11.12
C PHE A 40 -9.11 13.12 12.32
N GLU A 41 -10.37 12.76 12.51
CA GLU A 41 -10.80 11.84 13.58
C GLU A 41 -10.79 10.39 13.08
N GLN A 42 -11.18 10.19 11.81
CA GLN A 42 -11.19 8.89 11.14
C GLN A 42 -10.46 8.97 9.80
N PRO A 43 -9.89 7.86 9.31
CA PRO A 43 -9.22 7.85 8.01
C PRO A 43 -10.08 8.34 6.84
N ASP A 44 -11.40 8.12 6.91
CA ASP A 44 -12.37 8.55 5.90
C ASP A 44 -12.55 10.07 5.82
N ASP A 45 -12.06 10.83 6.80
CA ASP A 45 -12.12 12.30 6.79
C ASP A 45 -11.07 12.90 5.83
N ALA A 46 -9.98 12.16 5.55
CA ALA A 46 -8.85 12.66 4.78
C ALA A 46 -9.22 13.24 3.40
N PRO A 47 -10.06 12.61 2.56
CA PRO A 47 -10.43 13.15 1.27
C PRO A 47 -11.10 14.53 1.36
N ALA A 48 -12.03 14.70 2.29
CA ALA A 48 -12.77 15.95 2.46
C ALA A 48 -11.86 17.09 2.95
N GLU A 49 -10.97 16.80 3.90
CA GLU A 49 -10.00 17.79 4.41
C GLU A 49 -8.97 18.18 3.34
N ILE A 50 -8.52 17.24 2.53
CA ILE A 50 -7.63 17.52 1.40
C ILE A 50 -8.33 18.43 0.40
N ASP A 51 -9.54 18.07 -0.04
CA ASP A 51 -10.30 18.86 -1.03
C ASP A 51 -10.59 20.29 -0.51
N ALA A 52 -10.78 20.46 0.82
CA ALA A 52 -11.03 21.77 1.42
C ALA A 52 -9.80 22.68 1.48
N HIS A 53 -8.59 22.11 1.67
CA HIS A 53 -7.38 22.88 1.98
C HIS A 53 -6.30 22.83 0.89
N ALA A 54 -6.41 21.96 -0.12
CA ALA A 54 -5.35 21.72 -1.12
C ALA A 54 -4.91 23.01 -1.86
N ALA A 55 -5.83 23.96 -2.09
CA ALA A 55 -5.50 25.20 -2.78
C ALA A 55 -4.63 26.16 -1.93
N GLU A 56 -4.60 25.97 -0.62
CA GLU A 56 -3.96 26.88 0.34
C GLU A 56 -2.58 26.37 0.81
N VAL A 57 -2.18 25.16 0.43
CA VAL A 57 -0.98 24.50 0.94
C VAL A 57 -0.04 24.04 -0.18
N ASP A 58 1.24 23.93 0.15
CA ASP A 58 2.28 23.47 -0.75
C ASP A 58 2.48 21.94 -0.69
N VAL A 59 2.15 21.33 0.46
CA VAL A 59 2.32 19.89 0.69
C VAL A 59 1.22 19.34 1.61
N ILE A 60 0.79 18.10 1.36
CA ILE A 60 -0.17 17.37 2.19
C ILE A 60 0.63 16.37 3.01
N VAL A 61 0.57 16.45 4.34
CA VAL A 61 1.29 15.58 5.27
C VAL A 61 0.29 14.60 5.90
N LEU A 62 0.43 13.32 5.58
CA LEU A 62 -0.42 12.24 6.08
C LEU A 62 0.27 11.47 7.21
N GLY A 63 -0.22 11.62 8.42
CA GLY A 63 0.23 10.86 9.58
C GLY A 63 -0.66 9.64 9.83
N GLY A 64 -0.23 8.48 9.34
CA GLY A 64 -1.03 7.25 9.44
C GLY A 64 -0.29 6.01 8.97
N GLY A 65 -1.04 4.94 8.74
CA GLY A 65 -0.59 3.70 8.10
C GLY A 65 -1.06 3.60 6.65
N ASP A 66 -0.83 2.43 6.03
CA ASP A 66 -1.15 2.18 4.63
C ASP A 66 -2.63 2.43 4.29
N GLY A 67 -3.55 2.07 5.18
CA GLY A 67 -4.99 2.34 4.99
C GLY A 67 -5.31 3.84 4.91
N THR A 68 -4.68 4.68 5.75
CA THR A 68 -4.83 6.15 5.69
C THR A 68 -4.34 6.70 4.36
N ILE A 69 -3.17 6.22 3.90
CA ILE A 69 -2.57 6.66 2.63
C ILE A 69 -3.46 6.23 1.47
N ASN A 70 -3.97 4.99 1.49
CA ASN A 70 -4.85 4.47 0.46
C ASN A 70 -6.13 5.30 0.32
N LEU A 71 -6.84 5.56 1.42
CA LEU A 71 -8.08 6.36 1.42
C LEU A 71 -7.85 7.79 0.94
N ALA A 72 -6.70 8.39 1.26
CA ALA A 72 -6.34 9.73 0.85
C ALA A 72 -5.86 9.82 -0.62
N SER A 73 -5.38 8.71 -1.22
CA SER A 73 -4.66 8.71 -2.50
C SER A 73 -5.43 9.37 -3.64
N ALA A 74 -6.73 9.10 -3.76
CA ALA A 74 -7.58 9.70 -4.79
C ALA A 74 -7.70 11.23 -4.64
N ALA A 75 -7.80 11.73 -3.40
CA ALA A 75 -7.88 13.16 -3.12
C ALA A 75 -6.53 13.85 -3.36
N VAL A 76 -5.42 13.22 -2.94
CA VAL A 76 -4.06 13.72 -3.22
C VAL A 76 -3.82 13.83 -4.74
N MET A 77 -4.22 12.80 -5.50
CA MET A 77 -4.11 12.82 -6.96
C MET A 77 -4.89 13.99 -7.57
N ARG A 78 -6.15 14.23 -7.12
CA ARG A 78 -6.95 15.37 -7.61
C ARG A 78 -6.41 16.72 -7.19
N ALA A 79 -5.81 16.79 -6.00
CA ALA A 79 -5.24 18.02 -5.44
C ALA A 79 -3.99 18.48 -6.20
N GLU A 80 -3.32 17.58 -6.92
CA GLU A 80 -2.05 17.86 -7.62
C GLU A 80 -1.01 18.52 -6.69
N ARG A 81 -0.98 18.07 -5.42
CA ARG A 81 -0.02 18.54 -4.41
C ARG A 81 0.88 17.39 -3.97
N PRO A 82 2.18 17.67 -3.72
CA PRO A 82 3.05 16.67 -3.14
C PRO A 82 2.49 16.12 -1.83
N MET A 83 2.57 14.82 -1.64
CA MET A 83 2.24 14.13 -0.39
C MET A 83 3.52 13.83 0.38
N ALA A 84 3.53 14.08 1.67
CA ALA A 84 4.54 13.59 2.60
C ALA A 84 3.90 12.62 3.60
N VAL A 85 4.61 11.58 3.99
CA VAL A 85 4.10 10.53 4.88
C VAL A 85 4.85 10.55 6.20
N LEU A 86 4.09 10.57 7.31
CA LEU A 86 4.57 10.25 8.64
C LEU A 86 4.12 8.82 8.97
N PRO A 87 5.02 7.81 8.96
CA PRO A 87 4.65 6.39 9.08
C PRO A 87 4.26 6.05 10.53
N LEU A 88 3.00 6.18 10.88
CA LEU A 88 2.48 5.97 12.24
C LEU A 88 1.68 4.67 12.38
N GLY A 89 1.53 3.91 11.31
CA GLY A 89 0.88 2.61 11.29
C GLY A 89 1.78 1.47 11.79
N THR A 90 1.29 0.24 11.65
CA THR A 90 2.01 -0.98 12.07
C THR A 90 2.90 -1.53 10.97
N ALA A 91 2.41 -1.63 9.74
CA ALA A 91 3.14 -2.20 8.60
C ALA A 91 3.96 -1.14 7.86
N ASN A 92 3.31 -0.04 7.47
CA ASN A 92 3.90 1.08 6.73
C ASN A 92 4.65 0.61 5.47
N ASP A 93 4.02 -0.30 4.72
CA ASP A 93 4.64 -0.95 3.56
C ASP A 93 4.92 0.06 2.43
N PHE A 94 4.03 1.04 2.23
CA PHE A 94 4.25 2.14 1.29
C PHE A 94 5.48 2.98 1.65
N ALA A 95 5.57 3.40 2.92
CA ALA A 95 6.71 4.17 3.41
C ALA A 95 8.02 3.36 3.32
N ARG A 96 7.96 2.05 3.61
CA ARG A 96 9.10 1.14 3.49
C ARG A 96 9.59 1.03 2.05
N THR A 97 8.68 0.92 1.08
CA THR A 97 9.03 0.86 -0.34
C THR A 97 9.77 2.14 -0.77
N LEU A 98 9.33 3.29 -0.27
CA LEU A 98 9.90 4.60 -0.60
C LEU A 98 11.08 5.02 0.31
N LEU A 99 11.57 4.12 1.17
CA LEU A 99 12.64 4.40 2.15
C LEU A 99 12.34 5.59 3.08
N ILE A 100 11.05 5.94 3.26
CA ILE A 100 10.64 7.02 4.17
C ILE A 100 10.97 6.61 5.62
N PRO A 101 11.67 7.46 6.40
CA PRO A 101 12.04 7.14 7.76
C PRO A 101 10.83 6.87 8.67
N THR A 102 10.92 5.84 9.53
CA THR A 102 9.87 5.52 10.51
C THR A 102 9.99 6.28 11.82
N VAL A 103 11.14 6.91 12.06
CA VAL A 103 11.33 7.82 13.20
C VAL A 103 10.66 9.14 12.89
N LEU A 104 9.74 9.58 13.76
CA LEU A 104 8.88 10.74 13.53
C LEU A 104 9.66 12.00 13.15
N GLU A 105 10.72 12.32 13.89
CA GLU A 105 11.56 13.50 13.61
C GLU A 105 12.18 13.43 12.21
N ALA A 106 12.73 12.29 11.82
CA ALA A 106 13.31 12.11 10.50
C ALA A 106 12.26 12.15 9.39
N ALA A 107 11.05 11.61 9.64
CA ALA A 107 9.93 11.72 8.71
C ALA A 107 9.45 13.17 8.54
N CYS A 108 9.39 13.97 9.62
CA CYS A 108 9.09 15.41 9.55
C CYS A 108 10.19 16.17 8.76
N ARG A 109 11.47 15.86 8.96
CA ARG A 109 12.55 16.44 8.13
C ARG A 109 12.37 16.10 6.65
N ASN A 110 11.91 14.89 6.32
CA ASN A 110 11.63 14.49 4.93
C ASN A 110 10.49 15.32 4.28
N VAL A 111 9.60 15.93 5.06
CA VAL A 111 8.59 16.86 4.51
C VAL A 111 9.26 18.07 3.83
N VAL A 112 10.34 18.59 4.44
CA VAL A 112 11.05 19.80 4.01
C VAL A 112 12.21 19.45 3.06
N GLU A 113 13.05 18.49 3.44
CA GLU A 113 14.31 18.14 2.78
C GLU A 113 14.13 17.10 1.67
N GLY A 114 13.00 16.36 1.70
CA GLY A 114 12.71 15.31 0.75
C GLY A 114 12.53 15.83 -0.67
N VAL A 115 12.90 14.98 -1.63
CA VAL A 115 12.75 15.27 -3.06
C VAL A 115 11.33 14.88 -3.49
N SER A 116 10.66 15.72 -4.28
CA SER A 116 9.40 15.36 -4.92
C SER A 116 9.66 14.32 -6.00
N HIS A 117 9.00 13.17 -5.89
CA HIS A 117 9.10 12.09 -6.85
C HIS A 117 7.71 11.58 -7.22
N ARG A 118 7.49 11.31 -8.51
CA ARG A 118 6.20 10.82 -8.98
C ARG A 118 6.16 9.30 -8.95
N VAL A 119 5.15 8.76 -8.26
CA VAL A 119 4.93 7.33 -8.14
C VAL A 119 3.61 6.92 -8.79
N ASP A 120 3.54 5.66 -9.13
CA ASP A 120 2.37 5.03 -9.74
C ASP A 120 1.28 4.77 -8.70
N LEU A 121 0.05 4.64 -9.17
CA LEU A 121 -1.09 4.24 -8.35
C LEU A 121 -1.80 3.06 -9.04
N GLY A 122 -2.13 2.03 -8.28
CA GLY A 122 -2.95 0.93 -8.77
C GLY A 122 -4.43 1.29 -8.75
N GLN A 123 -5.18 0.87 -9.75
CA GLN A 123 -6.62 0.95 -9.81
C GLN A 123 -7.23 -0.44 -10.00
N CYS A 124 -8.25 -0.77 -9.21
CA CYS A 124 -9.06 -1.97 -9.32
C CYS A 124 -10.52 -1.55 -9.48
N ASN A 125 -11.11 -1.75 -10.67
CA ASN A 125 -12.41 -1.19 -11.02
C ASN A 125 -12.45 0.34 -10.72
N ASP A 126 -13.29 0.77 -9.79
CA ASP A 126 -13.45 2.18 -9.41
C ASP A 126 -12.68 2.55 -8.12
N VAL A 127 -11.91 1.62 -7.54
CA VAL A 127 -11.14 1.87 -6.31
C VAL A 127 -9.64 1.88 -6.58
N TYR A 128 -8.89 2.58 -5.73
CA TYR A 128 -7.44 2.70 -5.84
C TYR A 128 -6.72 1.86 -4.78
N PHE A 129 -5.46 1.52 -5.04
CA PHE A 129 -4.56 0.92 -4.06
C PHE A 129 -3.13 1.38 -4.29
N VAL A 130 -2.42 1.63 -3.21
CA VAL A 130 -1.03 2.11 -3.25
C VAL A 130 -0.02 0.96 -3.23
N ASN A 131 -0.32 -0.13 -2.52
CA ASN A 131 0.58 -1.28 -2.39
C ASN A 131 0.07 -2.48 -3.17
N VAL A 132 -1.06 -3.09 -2.75
CA VAL A 132 -1.51 -4.37 -3.31
C VAL A 132 -3.03 -4.53 -3.28
N ALA A 133 -3.57 -5.15 -4.33
CA ALA A 133 -4.88 -5.76 -4.33
C ALA A 133 -4.76 -7.28 -4.27
N SER A 134 -5.65 -7.98 -3.55
CA SER A 134 -5.55 -9.42 -3.38
C SER A 134 -6.90 -10.13 -3.31
N ILE A 135 -6.94 -11.40 -3.76
CA ILE A 135 -8.12 -12.26 -3.83
C ILE A 135 -7.77 -13.59 -3.16
N GLY A 136 -8.66 -14.13 -2.33
CA GLY A 136 -8.52 -15.47 -1.73
C GLY A 136 -7.92 -15.45 -0.32
N LEU A 137 -6.81 -16.15 -0.09
CA LEU A 137 -6.23 -16.39 1.24
C LEU A 137 -5.99 -15.11 2.07
N ALA A 138 -5.48 -14.04 1.45
CA ALA A 138 -5.22 -12.79 2.16
C ALA A 138 -6.52 -12.11 2.64
N VAL A 139 -7.60 -12.21 1.87
CA VAL A 139 -8.93 -11.74 2.27
C VAL A 139 -9.37 -12.48 3.54
N ARG A 140 -9.31 -13.81 3.54
CA ARG A 140 -9.62 -14.62 4.72
C ARG A 140 -8.76 -14.28 5.92
N ALA A 141 -7.46 -14.10 5.71
CA ALA A 141 -6.54 -13.71 6.79
C ALA A 141 -6.89 -12.34 7.41
N CYS A 142 -7.42 -11.39 6.63
CA CYS A 142 -7.91 -10.11 7.14
C CYS A 142 -9.18 -10.28 7.97
N GLU A 143 -10.13 -11.11 7.57
CA GLU A 143 -11.36 -11.42 8.34
C GLU A 143 -11.02 -11.96 9.74
N TYR A 144 -10.05 -12.87 9.85
CA TYR A 144 -9.60 -13.42 11.13
C TYR A 144 -8.87 -12.42 12.03
N ARG A 145 -8.33 -11.31 11.48
CA ARG A 145 -7.71 -10.25 12.29
C ARG A 145 -8.71 -9.40 13.06
N SER A 146 -9.98 -9.32 12.63
CA SER A 146 -10.99 -8.47 13.26
C SER A 146 -11.45 -9.01 14.61
N ASP A 147 -11.46 -10.33 14.86
CA ASP A 147 -12.16 -10.91 15.99
C ASP A 147 -11.33 -11.32 17.23
N ALA A 148 -10.06 -11.65 17.08
CA ALA A 148 -9.30 -12.24 18.21
C ALA A 148 -7.89 -11.68 18.46
N ALA A 149 -7.24 -11.04 17.50
CA ALA A 149 -5.80 -10.81 17.53
C ALA A 149 -5.34 -9.48 18.16
N LYS A 150 -6.25 -8.60 18.55
CA LYS A 150 -5.88 -7.31 19.18
C LYS A 150 -5.25 -7.42 20.57
N LYS A 151 -5.22 -8.60 21.17
CA LYS A 151 -4.88 -8.66 22.60
C LYS A 151 -3.71 -9.52 23.05
N TRP A 152 -3.20 -10.54 22.31
CA TRP A 152 -2.28 -11.43 23.05
C TRP A 152 -1.15 -12.21 22.35
N PHE A 153 -0.99 -12.27 21.04
CA PHE A 153 0.07 -13.13 20.49
C PHE A 153 0.76 -12.51 19.28
N GLY A 154 1.92 -11.87 19.44
CA GLY A 154 2.86 -11.44 18.39
C GLY A 154 2.96 -12.41 17.18
N SER A 155 4.14 -12.79 16.74
CA SER A 155 4.37 -13.65 15.57
C SER A 155 3.65 -15.02 15.58
N PHE A 156 3.35 -15.60 16.74
CA PHE A 156 2.57 -16.85 16.86
C PHE A 156 1.08 -16.68 16.52
N GLY A 157 0.49 -15.53 16.87
CA GLY A 157 -0.90 -15.23 16.51
C GLY A 157 -1.08 -15.08 15.00
N TYR A 158 -0.11 -14.49 14.33
CA TYR A 158 -0.12 -14.38 12.87
C TYR A 158 -0.05 -15.76 12.18
N ALA A 159 0.83 -16.64 12.63
CA ALA A 159 0.97 -17.99 12.07
C ALA A 159 -0.31 -18.84 12.23
N SER A 160 -0.99 -18.73 13.38
CA SER A 160 -2.26 -19.45 13.63
C SER A 160 -3.38 -18.92 12.73
N ASN A 161 -3.44 -17.61 12.48
CA ASN A 161 -4.43 -17.01 11.58
C ASN A 161 -4.21 -17.42 10.12
N VAL A 162 -2.95 -17.45 9.67
CA VAL A 162 -2.60 -17.93 8.32
C VAL A 162 -2.96 -19.40 8.15
N PHE A 163 -2.72 -20.25 9.16
CA PHE A 163 -3.11 -21.67 9.11
C PHE A 163 -4.65 -21.83 9.03
N SER A 164 -5.40 -21.10 9.85
CA SER A 164 -6.86 -21.15 9.82
C SER A 164 -7.39 -20.62 8.49
N ALA A 165 -6.87 -19.52 8.01
CA ALA A 165 -7.23 -18.94 6.72
C ALA A 165 -6.94 -19.95 5.57
N TYR A 166 -5.77 -20.61 5.57
CA TYR A 166 -5.42 -21.61 4.58
C TYR A 166 -6.39 -22.81 4.58
N ARG A 167 -6.71 -23.33 5.77
CA ARG A 167 -7.65 -24.46 5.91
C ARG A 167 -9.05 -24.12 5.37
N ASP A 168 -9.49 -22.87 5.56
CA ASP A 168 -10.83 -22.43 5.21
C ASP A 168 -10.88 -21.73 3.83
N THR A 169 -9.73 -21.64 3.13
CA THR A 169 -9.65 -21.16 1.75
C THR A 169 -9.75 -22.31 0.78
N GLU A 170 -10.85 -22.37 0.03
CA GLU A 170 -10.98 -23.31 -1.08
C GLU A 170 -10.22 -22.76 -2.30
N PRO A 171 -9.46 -23.62 -3.00
CA PRO A 171 -8.89 -23.24 -4.29
C PRO A 171 -9.99 -22.85 -5.28
N PHE A 172 -9.75 -21.81 -6.06
CA PHE A 172 -10.68 -21.30 -7.06
C PHE A 172 -10.03 -21.25 -8.44
N GLU A 173 -10.84 -21.42 -9.48
CA GLU A 173 -10.41 -21.23 -10.85
C GLU A 173 -10.43 -19.73 -11.17
N ALA A 174 -9.42 -19.27 -11.90
CA ALA A 174 -9.34 -17.90 -12.37
C ALA A 174 -8.91 -17.84 -13.83
N GLU A 175 -9.53 -16.94 -14.58
CA GLU A 175 -9.08 -16.52 -15.89
C GLU A 175 -8.45 -15.14 -15.78
N ILE A 176 -7.16 -15.04 -16.10
CA ILE A 176 -6.39 -13.80 -16.13
C ILE A 176 -6.13 -13.44 -17.58
N ARG A 177 -6.59 -12.25 -17.98
CA ARG A 177 -6.34 -11.69 -19.33
C ARG A 177 -5.34 -10.55 -19.22
N ARG A 178 -4.32 -10.59 -20.05
CA ARG A 178 -3.27 -9.56 -20.23
C ARG A 178 -3.11 -9.27 -21.72
N GLY A 179 -3.69 -8.18 -22.20
CA GLY A 179 -3.81 -7.94 -23.65
C GLY A 179 -4.54 -9.08 -24.33
N ASP A 180 -3.93 -9.72 -25.33
CA ASP A 180 -4.50 -10.85 -26.07
C ASP A 180 -4.23 -12.21 -25.41
N GLU A 181 -3.41 -12.25 -24.37
CA GLU A 181 -3.08 -13.47 -23.64
C GLU A 181 -4.16 -13.82 -22.61
N VAL A 182 -4.54 -15.10 -22.57
CA VAL A 182 -5.50 -15.64 -21.61
C VAL A 182 -4.86 -16.79 -20.86
N HIS A 183 -4.75 -16.65 -19.54
CA HIS A 183 -4.22 -17.66 -18.65
C HIS A 183 -5.34 -18.20 -17.77
N ARG A 184 -5.55 -19.51 -17.78
CA ARG A 184 -6.48 -20.19 -16.88
C ARG A 184 -5.67 -20.97 -15.86
N LEU A 185 -5.93 -20.70 -14.61
CA LEU A 185 -5.17 -21.28 -13.51
C LEU A 185 -6.08 -21.55 -12.32
N ARG A 186 -5.60 -22.44 -11.46
CA ARG A 186 -6.20 -22.69 -10.15
C ARG A 186 -5.34 -21.99 -9.09
N SER A 187 -5.97 -21.35 -8.13
CA SER A 187 -5.28 -20.53 -7.14
C SER A 187 -5.94 -20.62 -5.77
N ILE A 188 -5.18 -20.38 -4.72
CA ILE A 188 -5.73 -20.04 -3.40
C ILE A 188 -5.54 -18.55 -3.09
N GLN A 189 -4.63 -17.89 -3.83
CA GLN A 189 -4.27 -16.49 -3.63
C GLN A 189 -3.81 -15.89 -4.94
N ILE A 190 -4.45 -14.81 -5.37
CA ILE A 190 -3.94 -13.91 -6.40
C ILE A 190 -3.63 -12.58 -5.70
N ALA A 191 -2.43 -12.03 -5.95
CA ALA A 191 -2.06 -10.70 -5.51
C ALA A 191 -1.55 -9.90 -6.69
N ILE A 192 -1.98 -8.64 -6.77
CA ILE A 192 -1.61 -7.68 -7.81
C ILE A 192 -1.00 -6.48 -7.10
N GLY A 193 0.31 -6.32 -7.21
CA GLY A 193 1.09 -5.25 -6.60
C GLY A 193 1.31 -4.09 -7.53
N ASN A 194 1.13 -2.89 -6.99
CA ASN A 194 1.66 -1.64 -7.52
C ASN A 194 3.01 -1.35 -6.86
N GLY A 195 3.12 -1.62 -5.55
CA GLY A 195 4.34 -1.51 -4.78
C GLY A 195 4.99 -2.87 -4.49
N ARG A 196 6.19 -2.80 -3.89
CA ARG A 196 6.97 -4.00 -3.58
C ARG A 196 6.41 -4.79 -2.39
N TYR A 197 6.07 -4.10 -1.29
CA TYR A 197 5.70 -4.73 -0.03
C TYR A 197 4.22 -4.66 0.26
N PHE A 198 3.72 -5.67 0.96
CA PHE A 198 2.36 -5.74 1.48
C PHE A 198 2.29 -6.62 2.74
N GLY A 199 1.19 -6.50 3.49
CA GLY A 199 0.90 -7.37 4.63
C GLY A 199 1.94 -7.35 5.74
N GLY A 200 2.75 -6.29 5.84
CA GLY A 200 3.79 -6.13 6.83
C GLY A 200 5.14 -6.74 6.45
N GLY A 201 5.46 -6.80 5.15
CA GLY A 201 6.78 -7.17 4.65
C GLY A 201 6.84 -8.39 3.74
N LEU A 202 5.70 -8.91 3.29
CA LEU A 202 5.67 -9.79 2.12
C LEU A 202 5.95 -8.95 0.87
N ALA A 203 6.57 -9.55 -0.15
CA ALA A 203 6.85 -8.86 -1.39
C ALA A 203 6.10 -9.54 -2.56
N VAL A 204 5.56 -8.72 -3.46
CA VAL A 204 4.89 -9.21 -4.67
C VAL A 204 5.91 -9.68 -5.69
N SER A 205 6.98 -8.91 -5.86
CA SER A 205 8.11 -9.22 -6.74
C SER A 205 9.40 -8.68 -6.13
N SER A 206 10.54 -9.26 -6.50
CA SER A 206 11.86 -8.83 -6.01
C SER A 206 12.30 -7.49 -6.57
N ASP A 207 11.78 -7.11 -7.75
CA ASP A 207 12.15 -5.94 -8.54
C ASP A 207 11.01 -4.94 -8.73
N ALA A 208 9.84 -5.15 -8.07
CA ALA A 208 8.74 -4.20 -8.09
C ALA A 208 9.18 -2.85 -7.50
N ALA A 209 8.78 -1.78 -8.18
CA ALA A 209 9.01 -0.40 -7.77
C ALA A 209 7.72 0.41 -7.99
N LEU A 210 7.54 1.47 -7.22
CA LEU A 210 6.36 2.35 -7.32
C LEU A 210 6.41 3.34 -8.49
N ASP A 211 7.41 3.22 -9.37
CA ASP A 211 7.65 4.15 -10.50
C ASP A 211 8.04 3.42 -11.79
N ASP A 212 7.70 2.12 -11.90
CA ASP A 212 8.09 1.30 -13.05
C ASP A 212 7.01 1.20 -14.14
N GLY A 213 5.84 1.82 -13.91
CA GLY A 213 4.74 1.88 -14.87
C GLY A 213 4.04 0.54 -15.07
N ARG A 214 4.13 -0.40 -14.14
CA ARG A 214 3.55 -1.73 -14.26
C ARG A 214 2.92 -2.23 -12.96
N LEU A 215 2.13 -3.27 -13.09
CA LEU A 215 1.64 -4.10 -12.00
C LEU A 215 2.31 -5.47 -12.06
N ASP A 216 2.67 -6.01 -10.91
CA ASP A 216 3.16 -7.37 -10.75
C ASP A 216 2.06 -8.26 -10.16
N LEU A 217 1.67 -9.31 -10.88
CA LEU A 217 0.69 -10.27 -10.43
C LEU A 217 1.35 -11.60 -10.10
N TYR A 218 1.07 -12.16 -8.93
CA TYR A 218 1.36 -13.56 -8.67
C TYR A 218 0.11 -14.34 -8.27
N SER A 219 0.10 -15.63 -8.60
CA SER A 219 -0.89 -16.60 -8.18
C SER A 219 -0.20 -17.72 -7.40
N LEU A 220 -0.81 -18.16 -6.30
CA LEU A 220 -0.32 -19.27 -5.47
C LEU A 220 -1.24 -20.48 -5.60
N GLU A 221 -0.64 -21.64 -5.91
CA GLU A 221 -1.28 -22.96 -5.88
C GLU A 221 -0.40 -23.96 -5.14
N PRO A 222 -0.25 -23.83 -3.79
CA PRO A 222 0.52 -24.80 -3.02
C PRO A 222 -0.22 -26.14 -2.93
N ALA A 223 0.49 -27.25 -3.15
CA ALA A 223 -0.06 -28.60 -3.01
C ALA A 223 -0.38 -28.97 -1.55
N SER A 224 0.20 -28.28 -0.57
CA SER A 224 0.00 -28.50 0.86
C SER A 224 0.33 -27.27 1.69
N PHE A 225 -0.14 -27.24 2.94
CA PHE A 225 0.24 -26.19 3.90
C PHE A 225 1.76 -26.16 4.15
N GLY A 226 2.41 -27.33 4.20
CA GLY A 226 3.87 -27.40 4.34
C GLY A 226 4.61 -26.72 3.20
N GLN A 227 4.10 -26.84 1.97
CA GLN A 227 4.65 -26.12 0.82
C GLN A 227 4.43 -24.62 0.94
N LEU A 228 3.24 -24.17 1.34
CA LEU A 228 2.95 -22.75 1.58
C LEU A 228 3.92 -22.16 2.62
N VAL A 229 4.15 -22.86 3.74
CA VAL A 229 5.13 -22.45 4.75
C VAL A 229 6.55 -22.40 4.17
N GLY A 230 6.91 -23.39 3.35
CA GLY A 230 8.21 -23.44 2.66
C GLY A 230 8.42 -22.28 1.67
N MET A 231 7.34 -21.71 1.14
CA MET A 231 7.39 -20.55 0.24
C MET A 231 7.58 -19.20 0.97
N LEU A 232 7.31 -19.12 2.28
CA LEU A 232 7.36 -17.86 3.01
C LEU A 232 8.69 -17.09 2.87
N PRO A 233 9.88 -17.72 2.91
CA PRO A 233 11.13 -17.02 2.68
C PRO A 233 11.24 -16.36 1.30
N SER A 234 10.65 -17.01 0.28
CA SER A 234 10.57 -16.45 -1.07
C SER A 234 9.58 -15.29 -1.12
N LEU A 235 8.39 -15.45 -0.52
CA LEU A 235 7.38 -14.38 -0.47
C LEU A 235 7.86 -13.14 0.29
N VAL A 236 8.77 -13.27 1.25
CA VAL A 236 9.38 -12.12 1.96
C VAL A 236 10.40 -11.39 1.07
N ARG A 237 11.13 -12.10 0.22
CA ARG A 237 12.14 -11.52 -0.67
C ARG A 237 11.58 -11.01 -1.99
N GLY A 238 10.39 -11.43 -2.35
CA GLY A 238 9.76 -11.39 -3.66
C GLY A 238 9.91 -12.75 -4.33
N PRO A 239 8.81 -13.40 -4.71
CA PRO A 239 8.86 -14.70 -5.35
C PRO A 239 9.57 -14.60 -6.70
N ASP A 240 10.29 -15.65 -7.06
CA ASP A 240 10.87 -15.85 -8.37
C ASP A 240 9.96 -16.72 -9.24
N LYS A 241 10.05 -16.55 -10.56
CA LYS A 241 9.33 -17.35 -11.58
C LYS A 241 9.58 -18.86 -11.46
N TYR A 242 10.61 -19.27 -10.72
CA TYR A 242 11.03 -20.66 -10.55
C TYR A 242 10.49 -21.33 -9.28
N VAL A 243 9.72 -20.62 -8.46
CA VAL A 243 9.13 -21.21 -7.24
C VAL A 243 7.95 -22.09 -7.65
N GLN A 244 8.04 -23.38 -7.37
CA GLN A 244 6.97 -24.34 -7.69
C GLN A 244 5.67 -23.98 -6.97
N GLY A 245 4.57 -23.87 -7.72
CA GLY A 245 3.26 -23.45 -7.20
C GLY A 245 3.08 -21.93 -7.18
N VAL A 246 3.99 -21.15 -7.80
CA VAL A 246 3.86 -19.72 -8.06
C VAL A 246 3.82 -19.49 -9.56
N GLN A 247 2.84 -18.71 -10.02
CA GLN A 247 2.82 -18.16 -11.37
C GLN A 247 2.89 -16.64 -11.26
N MET A 248 3.73 -16.01 -12.09
CA MET A 248 3.96 -14.57 -12.06
C MET A 248 3.71 -13.96 -13.43
N PHE A 249 3.12 -12.78 -13.42
CA PHE A 249 2.82 -11.98 -14.61
C PHE A 249 3.15 -10.51 -14.34
N GLU A 250 3.65 -9.82 -15.35
CA GLU A 250 3.90 -8.37 -15.31
C GLU A 250 3.08 -7.70 -16.41
N GLY A 251 2.50 -6.54 -16.15
CA GLY A 251 1.73 -5.83 -17.16
C GLY A 251 1.14 -4.53 -16.65
N THR A 252 0.64 -3.72 -17.57
CA THR A 252 -0.03 -2.45 -17.23
C THR A 252 -1.51 -2.61 -16.92
N THR A 253 -2.10 -3.72 -17.39
CA THR A 253 -3.53 -4.02 -17.19
C THR A 253 -3.73 -5.53 -17.10
N PHE A 254 -4.53 -5.94 -16.11
CA PHE A 254 -5.02 -7.30 -15.96
C PHE A 254 -6.54 -7.29 -15.82
N HIS A 255 -7.20 -8.26 -16.43
CA HIS A 255 -8.59 -8.57 -16.12
C HIS A 255 -8.64 -9.95 -15.47
N VAL A 256 -9.27 -10.03 -14.30
CA VAL A 256 -9.36 -11.26 -13.50
C VAL A 256 -10.83 -11.64 -13.34
N ASP A 257 -11.19 -12.83 -13.81
CA ASP A 257 -12.51 -13.42 -13.63
C ASP A 257 -12.36 -14.74 -12.87
N THR A 258 -13.11 -14.90 -11.80
CA THR A 258 -13.10 -16.09 -10.93
C THR A 258 -14.35 -16.96 -11.12
N GLY A 259 -15.15 -16.71 -12.18
CA GLY A 259 -16.37 -17.45 -12.49
C GLY A 259 -17.52 -17.22 -11.50
N ARG A 260 -17.23 -16.67 -10.33
CA ARG A 260 -18.18 -16.18 -9.33
C ARG A 260 -17.61 -14.93 -8.67
N PRO A 261 -18.44 -14.01 -8.17
CA PRO A 261 -17.93 -12.86 -7.42
C PRO A 261 -17.11 -13.29 -6.21
N MET A 262 -15.91 -12.75 -6.07
CA MET A 262 -15.03 -12.94 -4.92
C MET A 262 -14.55 -11.57 -4.42
N PRO A 263 -14.57 -11.31 -3.11
CA PRO A 263 -14.14 -10.04 -2.56
C PRO A 263 -12.65 -9.81 -2.83
N ILE A 264 -12.33 -8.56 -3.11
CA ILE A 264 -10.96 -8.07 -3.34
C ILE A 264 -10.58 -7.18 -2.18
N ASN A 265 -9.45 -7.50 -1.57
CA ASN A 265 -8.81 -6.66 -0.56
C ASN A 265 -7.86 -5.67 -1.27
N THR A 266 -8.07 -4.37 -1.07
CA THR A 266 -7.19 -3.29 -1.55
C THR A 266 -6.55 -2.59 -0.35
N ASP A 267 -5.27 -2.85 -0.11
CA ASP A 267 -4.49 -2.30 1.02
C ASP A 267 -5.12 -2.50 2.42
N GLY A 268 -5.91 -3.55 2.60
CA GLY A 268 -6.56 -3.88 3.87
C GLY A 268 -8.07 -3.70 3.89
N GLU A 269 -8.66 -3.07 2.87
CA GLU A 269 -10.09 -2.79 2.78
C GLU A 269 -10.78 -3.65 1.71
N LEU A 270 -12.02 -4.09 1.98
CA LEU A 270 -12.85 -4.88 1.05
C LEU A 270 -13.83 -3.96 0.34
N LEU A 271 -13.44 -3.39 -0.79
CA LEU A 271 -14.19 -2.33 -1.45
C LEU A 271 -14.79 -2.75 -2.81
N THR A 272 -14.38 -3.88 -3.38
CA THR A 272 -14.82 -4.35 -4.69
C THR A 272 -14.73 -5.87 -4.78
N GLU A 273 -15.19 -6.45 -5.88
CA GLU A 273 -15.18 -7.90 -6.13
C GLU A 273 -14.87 -8.23 -7.60
N THR A 274 -14.55 -9.51 -7.86
CA THR A 274 -14.39 -10.02 -9.22
C THR A 274 -15.75 -10.19 -9.92
N PRO A 275 -15.83 -10.12 -11.30
CA PRO A 275 -14.71 -9.85 -12.18
C PRO A 275 -14.18 -8.43 -12.05
N ALA A 276 -12.87 -8.28 -12.16
CA ALA A 276 -12.22 -6.99 -11.93
C ALA A 276 -11.14 -6.67 -12.96
N THR A 277 -11.01 -5.39 -13.27
CA THR A 277 -9.94 -4.86 -14.11
C THR A 277 -8.97 -4.08 -13.22
N PHE A 278 -7.70 -4.46 -13.27
CA PHE A 278 -6.60 -3.81 -12.58
C PHE A 278 -5.77 -3.05 -13.60
N ARG A 279 -5.41 -1.81 -13.28
CA ARG A 279 -4.58 -0.94 -14.12
C ARG A 279 -3.56 -0.22 -13.27
N VAL A 280 -2.38 0.02 -13.83
CA VAL A 280 -1.47 1.03 -13.29
C VAL A 280 -1.89 2.39 -13.83
N LEU A 281 -1.86 3.40 -12.96
CA LEU A 281 -1.92 4.82 -13.32
C LEU A 281 -0.50 5.38 -13.14
N PRO A 282 0.28 5.50 -14.21
CA PRO A 282 1.67 5.88 -14.10
C PRO A 282 1.82 7.31 -13.56
N ARG A 283 2.76 7.50 -12.63
CA ARG A 283 3.15 8.83 -12.11
C ARG A 283 1.97 9.64 -11.55
N ALA A 284 0.98 8.95 -10.98
CA ALA A 284 -0.27 9.55 -10.53
C ALA A 284 -0.16 10.37 -9.25
N LEU A 285 0.78 10.00 -8.36
CA LEU A 285 1.01 10.69 -7.10
C LEU A 285 2.40 11.32 -7.06
N GLU A 286 2.50 12.53 -6.54
CA GLU A 286 3.77 13.14 -6.19
C GLU A 286 4.04 12.97 -4.70
N VAL A 287 5.17 12.36 -4.33
CA VAL A 287 5.51 12.00 -2.94
C VAL A 287 6.87 12.58 -2.55
N LYS A 288 6.98 13.10 -1.33
CA LYS A 288 8.26 13.50 -0.74
C LYS A 288 9.03 12.26 -0.30
N VAL A 289 10.12 11.96 -0.98
CA VAL A 289 11.00 10.81 -0.70
C VAL A 289 12.39 11.24 -0.26
N PRO A 290 13.10 10.43 0.53
CA PRO A 290 14.50 10.69 0.84
C PRO A 290 15.37 10.68 -0.42
N ARG A 291 16.44 11.47 -0.45
CA ARG A 291 17.41 11.49 -1.58
C ARG A 291 17.98 10.09 -1.85
N GLU A 292 18.18 9.29 -0.79
CA GLU A 292 18.62 7.90 -0.91
C GLU A 292 17.70 7.06 -1.81
N TYR A 293 16.40 7.31 -1.79
CA TYR A 293 15.47 6.60 -2.68
C TYR A 293 15.78 6.91 -4.16
N ILE A 294 15.98 8.19 -4.49
CA ILE A 294 16.31 8.61 -5.85
C ILE A 294 17.66 8.04 -6.30
N GLU A 295 18.68 8.08 -5.43
CA GLU A 295 20.00 7.53 -5.73
C GLU A 295 19.98 6.01 -5.97
N ARG A 296 19.07 5.30 -5.32
CA ARG A 296 18.99 3.85 -5.36
C ARG A 296 18.04 3.30 -6.41
N TYR A 297 16.92 3.98 -6.64
CA TYR A 297 15.82 3.50 -7.46
C TYR A 297 15.32 4.51 -8.49
N GLY A 298 15.69 5.80 -8.35
CA GLY A 298 15.25 6.83 -9.28
C GLY A 298 15.67 6.48 -10.69
N ARG A 299 14.69 6.35 -11.57
CA ARG A 299 14.96 6.20 -13.01
C ARG A 299 15.15 7.60 -13.55
N ASP A 300 16.22 7.80 -14.31
CA ASP A 300 16.48 9.09 -14.98
C ASP A 300 15.24 9.50 -15.78
N ASP A 301 14.70 10.68 -15.47
CA ASP A 301 13.56 11.30 -16.17
C ASP A 301 13.94 11.76 -17.61
N ALA A 302 14.94 11.16 -18.22
CA ALA A 302 15.45 11.50 -19.54
C ALA A 302 15.07 10.41 -20.56
N ALA A 303 13.82 10.43 -21.03
CA ALA A 303 13.45 9.91 -22.35
C ALA A 303 12.16 10.56 -22.84
#